data_289a510f808011d1834c29e678b6315a
#
_entry.id   289a510f808011d1834c29e678b6315a
#
_cell.length_a   1.000
_cell.length_b   1.000
_cell.length_c   1.000
_cell.angle_alpha   90.00
_cell.angle_beta   90.00
_cell.angle_gamma   90.00
#
_symmetry.space_group_name_H-M   'P 1'
#
loop_
_entity.id
_entity.type
_entity.pdbx_description
1 polymer ?
#
loop_
_entity_poly.entity_id
_entity_poly.type
_entity_poly.pdbx_seq_one_letter_code
_entity_poly.pdbx_strand_id
1 'polypeptide(L)'
;MIQNKLLKMKNITILHTANEFIAKGDYEGFLAYCTAETKWFFVGERILHGKEEVRAYMKEFYQEPPVFNVEKSIEEGDFVMVTGEIRLRNKEGKYDHFDYCDIWRFEDGKMAELKAFVIEKRGSPPPSSE
;
A
#
# COMPACT_ATOMS: atom_id res chain seq x y z
N MET A 1 -6.04 -30.61 0.70
CA MET A 1 -5.48 -31.32 1.86
C MET A 1 -5.59 -30.46 3.10
N ILE A 2 -5.71 -31.09 4.25
CA ILE A 2 -5.86 -30.38 5.52
C ILE A 2 -4.65 -29.51 5.80
N GLN A 3 -3.44 -30.01 5.56
CA GLN A 3 -2.22 -29.26 5.77
C GLN A 3 -2.20 -27.99 4.95
N ASN A 4 -2.68 -28.04 3.71
CA ASN A 4 -2.69 -26.86 2.86
C ASN A 4 -3.61 -25.79 3.43
N LYS A 5 -4.75 -26.20 3.98
CA LYS A 5 -5.66 -25.24 4.61
C LYS A 5 -5.03 -24.60 5.84
N LEU A 6 -4.33 -25.40 6.64
CA LEU A 6 -3.71 -24.90 7.86
C LEU A 6 -2.55 -23.94 7.55
N LEU A 7 -1.86 -24.17 6.44
CA LEU A 7 -0.71 -23.35 6.06
C LEU A 7 -1.08 -22.12 5.25
N LYS A 8 -2.34 -22.07 4.77
CA LYS A 8 -2.77 -20.95 3.95
C LYS A 8 -2.99 -19.72 4.82
N MET A 9 -2.20 -18.70 4.57
CA MET A 9 -2.33 -17.44 5.29
C MET A 9 -3.53 -16.67 4.78
N LYS A 10 -4.16 -15.91 5.68
CA LYS A 10 -5.19 -14.96 5.28
C LYS A 10 -4.56 -13.82 4.50
N ASN A 11 -5.30 -13.27 3.56
CA ASN A 11 -4.80 -12.17 2.74
C ASN A 11 -4.40 -10.97 3.58
N ILE A 12 -5.14 -10.69 4.63
CA ILE A 12 -4.81 -9.58 5.52
C ILE A 12 -3.45 -9.78 6.20
N THR A 13 -3.12 -11.02 6.56
CA THR A 13 -1.82 -11.34 7.14
C THR A 13 -0.71 -11.20 6.11
N ILE A 14 -0.98 -11.65 4.89
CA ILE A 14 -0.02 -11.50 3.79
C ILE A 14 0.30 -10.04 3.55
N LEU A 15 -0.73 -9.20 3.53
CA LEU A 15 -0.54 -7.76 3.34
C LEU A 15 0.32 -7.15 4.44
N HIS A 16 0.03 -7.49 5.70
CA HIS A 16 0.82 -6.95 6.80
C HIS A 16 2.27 -7.41 6.72
N THR A 17 2.51 -8.66 6.36
CA THR A 17 3.86 -9.20 6.20
C THR A 17 4.59 -8.46 5.06
N ALA A 18 3.90 -8.28 3.93
CA ALA A 18 4.49 -7.57 2.80
C ALA A 18 4.86 -6.14 3.17
N ASN A 19 3.99 -5.46 3.91
CA ASN A 19 4.25 -4.08 4.32
C ASN A 19 5.42 -3.96 5.29
N GLU A 20 5.72 -5.02 6.04
CA GLU A 20 6.91 -5.01 6.89
C GLU A 20 8.19 -4.92 6.07
N PHE A 21 8.20 -5.51 4.87
CA PHE A 21 9.34 -5.37 3.97
C PHE A 21 9.52 -3.93 3.51
N ILE A 22 8.40 -3.26 3.21
CA ILE A 22 8.46 -1.84 2.85
C ILE A 22 9.05 -1.03 4.00
N ALA A 23 8.59 -1.30 5.22
CA ALA A 23 9.06 -0.56 6.39
C ALA A 23 10.57 -0.71 6.61
N LYS A 24 11.14 -1.82 6.18
CA LYS A 24 12.58 -2.07 6.27
C LYS A 24 13.35 -1.55 5.07
N GLY A 25 12.65 -1.02 4.07
CA GLY A 25 13.29 -0.58 2.83
C GLY A 25 13.58 -1.71 1.86
N ASP A 26 13.05 -2.90 2.12
CA ASP A 26 13.24 -4.06 1.23
C ASP A 26 12.06 -4.15 0.27
N TYR A 27 12.12 -3.35 -0.78
CA TYR A 27 11.02 -3.27 -1.74
C TYR A 27 10.90 -4.52 -2.60
N GLU A 28 12.02 -5.20 -2.84
CA GLU A 28 11.97 -6.46 -3.57
C GLU A 28 11.25 -7.53 -2.75
N GLY A 29 11.44 -7.52 -1.43
CA GLY A 29 10.71 -8.42 -0.55
C GLY A 29 9.21 -8.20 -0.63
N PHE A 30 8.79 -6.93 -0.69
CA PHE A 30 7.37 -6.60 -0.89
C PHE A 30 6.89 -7.08 -2.25
N LEU A 31 7.65 -6.82 -3.30
CA LEU A 31 7.25 -7.17 -4.67
C LEU A 31 7.10 -8.66 -4.86
N ALA A 32 7.81 -9.47 -4.06
CA ALA A 32 7.64 -10.93 -4.13
C ALA A 32 6.22 -11.37 -3.78
N TYR A 33 5.48 -10.54 -3.04
CA TYR A 33 4.09 -10.82 -2.70
C TYR A 33 3.10 -10.30 -3.75
N CYS A 34 3.59 -9.70 -4.82
CA CYS A 34 2.73 -9.18 -5.89
C CYS A 34 2.73 -10.14 -7.08
N THR A 35 1.62 -10.14 -7.83
CA THR A 35 1.62 -10.85 -9.11
C THR A 35 2.49 -10.10 -10.11
N ALA A 36 2.95 -10.80 -11.16
CA ALA A 36 3.76 -10.17 -12.20
C ALA A 36 3.04 -9.00 -12.86
N GLU A 37 1.73 -9.11 -12.99
CA GLU A 37 0.92 -8.10 -13.66
C GLU A 37 0.16 -7.21 -12.67
N THR A 38 0.64 -7.14 -11.45
CA THR A 38 0.01 -6.31 -10.42
C THR A 38 -0.25 -4.90 -10.95
N LYS A 39 -1.38 -4.34 -10.55
CA LYS A 39 -1.78 -3.02 -11.03
C LYS A 39 -2.08 -2.13 -9.85
N TRP A 40 -1.48 -0.96 -9.82
CA TRP A 40 -1.74 0.03 -8.78
C TRP A 40 -2.47 1.21 -9.41
N PHE A 41 -3.67 1.45 -8.93
CA PHE A 41 -4.49 2.56 -9.40
C PHE A 41 -4.58 3.60 -8.28
N PHE A 42 -3.82 4.69 -8.45
CA PHE A 42 -3.94 5.85 -7.56
C PHE A 42 -5.05 6.72 -8.11
N VAL A 43 -6.22 6.68 -7.46
CA VAL A 43 -7.43 7.31 -7.97
C VAL A 43 -7.21 8.82 -8.13
N GLY A 44 -7.53 9.31 -9.32
CA GLY A 44 -7.36 10.74 -9.64
C GLY A 44 -5.94 11.13 -10.01
N GLU A 45 -5.00 10.20 -10.04
CA GLU A 45 -3.60 10.55 -10.27
C GLU A 45 -2.94 9.74 -11.37
N ARG A 46 -2.78 8.41 -11.17
CA ARG A 46 -2.08 7.58 -12.16
C ARG A 46 -2.41 6.11 -11.96
N ILE A 47 -2.07 5.33 -12.98
CA ILE A 47 -2.14 3.88 -12.92
C ILE A 47 -0.75 3.33 -13.23
N LEU A 48 -0.30 2.37 -12.42
CA LEU A 48 0.94 1.65 -12.66
C LEU A 48 0.58 0.24 -13.10
N HIS A 49 1.15 -0.19 -14.22
CA HIS A 49 0.90 -1.51 -14.79
C HIS A 49 2.12 -2.40 -14.64
N GLY A 50 1.95 -3.49 -13.91
CA GLY A 50 2.98 -4.49 -13.77
C GLY A 50 4.00 -4.17 -12.70
N LYS A 51 4.70 -5.23 -12.30
CA LYS A 51 5.66 -5.17 -11.21
C LYS A 51 6.78 -4.17 -11.49
N GLU A 52 7.19 -4.03 -12.77
CA GLU A 52 8.28 -3.13 -13.10
C GLU A 52 7.92 -1.66 -12.89
N GLU A 53 6.68 -1.28 -13.24
CA GLU A 53 6.27 0.10 -13.01
C GLU A 53 6.12 0.40 -11.53
N VAL A 54 5.64 -0.58 -10.75
CA VAL A 54 5.55 -0.42 -9.31
C VAL A 54 6.95 -0.27 -8.70
N ARG A 55 7.91 -1.08 -9.18
CA ARG A 55 9.29 -1.00 -8.72
C ARG A 55 9.88 0.38 -8.99
N ALA A 56 9.67 0.90 -10.20
CA ALA A 56 10.17 2.21 -10.57
C ALA A 56 9.54 3.31 -9.72
N TYR A 57 8.25 3.18 -9.44
CA TYR A 57 7.55 4.15 -8.60
C TYR A 57 8.15 4.18 -7.18
N MET A 58 8.37 3.02 -6.61
CA MET A 58 8.94 2.97 -5.26
C MET A 58 10.34 3.54 -5.22
N LYS A 59 11.15 3.29 -6.26
CA LYS A 59 12.48 3.87 -6.35
C LYS A 59 12.45 5.39 -6.39
N GLU A 60 11.48 5.93 -7.09
CA GLU A 60 11.39 7.39 -7.26
C GLU A 60 10.82 8.07 -6.04
N PHE A 61 9.76 7.53 -5.46
CA PHE A 61 8.98 8.25 -4.45
C PHE A 61 9.27 7.85 -3.02
N TYR A 62 9.84 6.69 -2.79
CA TYR A 62 10.19 6.28 -1.44
C TYR A 62 11.66 6.58 -1.18
N GLN A 63 11.95 7.88 -0.95
CA GLN A 63 13.32 8.32 -0.65
C GLN A 63 13.86 7.61 0.57
N GLU A 64 13.00 7.41 1.55
CA GLU A 64 13.22 6.54 2.67
C GLU A 64 11.92 5.77 2.85
N PRO A 65 11.92 4.67 3.60
CA PRO A 65 10.69 3.88 3.74
C PRO A 65 9.55 4.73 4.25
N PRO A 66 8.36 4.63 3.62
CA PRO A 66 7.19 5.32 4.14
C PRO A 66 6.81 4.76 5.49
N VAL A 67 6.19 5.58 6.32
CA VAL A 67 5.70 5.16 7.62
C VAL A 67 4.17 5.06 7.55
N PHE A 68 3.67 3.85 7.76
CA PHE A 68 2.22 3.60 7.76
C PHE A 68 1.72 3.49 9.19
N ASN A 69 0.63 4.18 9.48
CA ASN A 69 -0.12 3.98 10.71
C ASN A 69 -1.47 3.41 10.33
N VAL A 70 -1.60 2.10 10.42
CA VAL A 70 -2.83 1.41 10.04
C VAL A 70 -3.89 1.66 11.09
N GLU A 71 -5.03 2.14 10.67
CA GLU A 71 -6.16 2.42 11.53
C GLU A 71 -7.13 1.25 11.57
N LYS A 72 -7.45 0.70 10.40
CA LYS A 72 -8.42 -0.39 10.28
C LYS A 72 -8.08 -1.25 9.09
N SER A 73 -8.25 -2.56 9.26
CA SER A 73 -8.10 -3.53 8.18
C SER A 73 -9.31 -4.44 8.16
N ILE A 74 -9.88 -4.64 6.99
CA ILE A 74 -11.07 -5.48 6.81
C ILE A 74 -10.79 -6.42 5.65
N GLU A 75 -11.08 -7.70 5.85
CA GLU A 75 -10.93 -8.69 4.79
C GLU A 75 -12.28 -9.29 4.44
N GLU A 76 -12.57 -9.38 3.14
CA GLU A 76 -13.75 -10.08 2.65
C GLU A 76 -13.41 -10.72 1.31
N GLY A 77 -13.51 -12.05 1.22
CA GLY A 77 -13.18 -12.76 0.00
C GLY A 77 -11.74 -12.52 -0.38
N ASP A 78 -11.54 -12.11 -1.63
CA ASP A 78 -10.21 -11.82 -2.14
C ASP A 78 -9.75 -10.39 -1.87
N PHE A 79 -10.53 -9.63 -1.13
CA PHE A 79 -10.24 -8.21 -0.92
C PHE A 79 -9.81 -7.92 0.51
N VAL A 80 -8.86 -7.01 0.64
CA VAL A 80 -8.48 -6.44 1.94
C VAL A 80 -8.54 -4.93 1.79
N MET A 81 -9.28 -4.28 2.69
CA MET A 81 -9.38 -2.83 2.72
C MET A 81 -8.64 -2.33 3.95
N VAL A 82 -7.81 -1.32 3.77
CA VAL A 82 -7.01 -0.76 4.86
C VAL A 82 -7.17 0.75 4.86
N THR A 83 -7.47 1.31 6.03
CA THR A 83 -7.45 2.76 6.19
C THR A 83 -6.36 3.13 7.20
N GLY A 84 -5.83 4.33 7.04
CA GLY A 84 -4.81 4.79 7.95
C GLY A 84 -4.16 6.09 7.49
N GLU A 85 -2.97 6.32 8.00
CA GLU A 85 -2.18 7.48 7.65
C GLU A 85 -0.84 7.02 7.12
N ILE A 86 -0.28 7.80 6.19
CA ILE A 86 1.04 7.52 5.66
C ILE A 86 1.87 8.80 5.69
N ARG A 87 3.14 8.67 6.05
CA ARG A 87 4.10 9.76 6.02
C ARG A 87 5.17 9.42 4.99
N LEU A 88 5.43 10.36 4.10
CA LEU A 88 6.44 10.20 3.05
C LEU A 88 7.42 11.35 3.11
N ARG A 89 8.71 11.06 2.91
CA ARG A 89 9.70 12.11 2.76
C ARG A 89 9.72 12.57 1.31
N ASN A 90 9.57 13.87 1.09
CA ASN A 90 9.57 14.41 -0.26
C ASN A 90 10.99 14.78 -0.71
N LYS A 91 11.12 15.24 -1.95
CA LYS A 91 12.41 15.54 -2.56
C LYS A 91 13.13 16.71 -1.89
N GLU A 92 12.39 17.53 -1.14
CA GLU A 92 12.97 18.65 -0.41
C GLU A 92 13.43 18.26 0.99
N GLY A 93 13.29 16.98 1.34
CA GLY A 93 13.68 16.49 2.64
C GLY A 93 12.63 16.71 3.73
N LYS A 94 11.45 17.18 3.37
CA LYS A 94 10.37 17.41 4.32
C LYS A 94 9.42 16.22 4.28
N TYR A 95 8.54 16.13 5.27
CA TYR A 95 7.58 15.03 5.37
C TYR A 95 6.20 15.51 4.98
N ASP A 96 5.59 14.77 4.07
CA ASP A 96 4.19 14.96 3.69
C ASP A 96 3.36 13.91 4.40
N HIS A 97 2.19 14.30 4.86
CA HIS A 97 1.27 13.43 5.60
C HIS A 97 -0.02 13.25 4.82
N PHE A 98 -0.50 12.02 4.75
CA PHE A 98 -1.70 11.69 3.98
C PHE A 98 -2.61 10.79 4.81
N ASP A 99 -3.92 10.91 4.55
CA ASP A 99 -4.87 9.87 4.93
C ASP A 99 -5.01 8.97 3.72
N TYR A 100 -5.17 7.67 3.94
CA TYR A 100 -5.32 6.77 2.82
C TYR A 100 -6.38 5.71 3.08
N CYS A 101 -6.95 5.23 1.97
CA CYS A 101 -7.79 4.04 1.96
C CYS A 101 -7.32 3.21 0.79
N ASP A 102 -6.83 2.01 1.08
CA ASP A 102 -6.34 1.08 0.07
C ASP A 102 -7.28 -0.10 -0.03
N ILE A 103 -7.66 -0.43 -1.25
CA ILE A 103 -8.45 -1.63 -1.51
C ILE A 103 -7.56 -2.57 -2.32
N TRP A 104 -7.16 -3.66 -1.70
CA TRP A 104 -6.30 -4.66 -2.31
C TRP A 104 -7.11 -5.84 -2.77
N ARG A 105 -6.82 -6.34 -3.97
CA ARG A 105 -7.39 -7.60 -4.46
C ARG A 105 -6.26 -8.61 -4.59
N PHE A 106 -6.51 -9.81 -4.10
CA PHE A 106 -5.53 -10.89 -4.09
C PHE A 106 -5.92 -11.98 -5.09
N GLU A 107 -4.90 -12.63 -5.65
CA GLU A 107 -5.06 -13.83 -6.47
C GLU A 107 -4.07 -14.86 -5.94
N ASP A 108 -4.61 -15.98 -5.45
CA ASP A 108 -3.80 -17.09 -4.92
C ASP A 108 -2.75 -16.61 -3.92
N GLY A 109 -3.17 -15.75 -3.02
CA GLY A 109 -2.30 -15.25 -1.96
C GLY A 109 -1.31 -14.20 -2.38
N LYS A 110 -1.47 -13.63 -3.56
CA LYS A 110 -0.59 -12.55 -4.03
C LYS A 110 -1.40 -11.32 -4.37
N MET A 111 -0.78 -10.15 -4.16
CA MET A 111 -1.44 -8.88 -4.41
C MET A 111 -1.50 -8.62 -5.92
N ALA A 112 -2.71 -8.64 -6.46
CA ALA A 112 -2.93 -8.49 -7.88
C ALA A 112 -3.34 -7.07 -8.26
N GLU A 113 -4.01 -6.36 -7.36
CA GLU A 113 -4.48 -5.02 -7.67
C GLU A 113 -4.61 -4.18 -6.41
N LEU A 114 -4.21 -2.92 -6.54
CA LEU A 114 -4.43 -1.92 -5.51
C LEU A 114 -5.26 -0.79 -6.11
N LYS A 115 -6.30 -0.40 -5.39
CA LYS A 115 -7.02 0.82 -5.69
C LYS A 115 -6.84 1.72 -4.47
N ALA A 116 -6.08 2.80 -4.65
CA ALA A 116 -5.66 3.66 -3.54
C ALA A 116 -6.30 5.03 -3.62
N PHE A 117 -6.88 5.44 -2.50
CA PHE A 117 -7.39 6.78 -2.31
C PHE A 117 -6.47 7.46 -1.30
N VAL A 118 -5.70 8.43 -1.75
CA VAL A 118 -4.69 9.08 -0.91
C VAL A 118 -4.95 10.57 -0.92
N ILE A 119 -5.17 11.13 0.27
CA ILE A 119 -5.54 12.52 0.42
C ILE A 119 -4.53 13.20 1.30
N GLU A 120 -3.89 14.24 0.78
CA GLU A 120 -2.87 14.95 1.55
C GLU A 120 -3.52 15.69 2.72
N LYS A 121 -2.94 15.51 3.90
CA LYS A 121 -3.39 16.24 5.08
C LYS A 121 -2.77 17.63 5.02
N ARG A 122 -3.63 18.63 5.09
CA ARG A 122 -3.17 19.98 5.23
C ARG A 122 -3.17 20.33 6.70
N GLY A 123 -2.43 21.36 7.07
CA GLY A 123 -2.48 21.82 8.44
C GLY A 123 -3.89 22.25 8.83
N SER A 124 -4.01 22.94 9.94
CA SER A 124 -5.32 23.40 10.38
C SER A 124 -6.02 24.16 9.25
N PRO A 125 -7.33 23.94 9.04
CA PRO A 125 -8.04 24.68 8.01
C PRO A 125 -7.94 26.19 8.28
N PRO A 126 -7.87 27.01 7.23
CA PRO A 126 -7.90 28.45 7.45
C PRO A 126 -9.17 28.85 8.19
N PRO A 127 -9.09 29.80 9.11
CA PRO A 127 -10.29 30.22 9.82
C PRO A 127 -11.43 30.65 8.90
N SER A 128 -11.10 31.21 7.76
CA SER A 128 -12.11 31.68 6.81
C SER A 128 -12.84 30.55 6.10
N SER A 129 -12.39 29.32 6.24
CA SER A 129 -13.03 28.19 5.56
C SER A 129 -14.19 27.60 6.38
N GLU A 130 -14.46 28.16 7.53
CA GLU A 130 -15.54 27.65 8.39
C GLU A 130 -16.84 28.37 8.22
#